data_6119a446aa03dee7b05c3dc0552855c4
#
_entry.id   6119a446aa03dee7b05c3dc0552855c4
#
_cell.length_a   1.000
_cell.length_b   1.000
_cell.length_c   1.000
_cell.angle_alpha   90.00
_cell.angle_beta   90.00
_cell.angle_gamma   90.00
#
_symmetry.space_group_name_H-M   'P 1'
#
loop_
_entity.id
_entity.type
_entity.pdbx_description
1 polymer ?
#
loop_
_entity_poly.entity_id
_entity_poly.type
_entity_poly.pdbx_seq_one_letter_code
_entity_poly.pdbx_strand_id
1 'polypeptide(L)'
;MVTKRYFETLSTWLVFGALLTSFSAAQAAVTARVDRNTIELNESFMLEIVVDTEIDLEPDISALHEDFYVGQSSQLSNTMIINGEISRSRTWSYQLMAKRTGELVIPSVAVGSESSQPLRINVRQATNAPPGEA
;
A
#
# COMPACT_ATOMS: atom_id res chain seq x y z
N MET A 1 3.62 72.62 -11.74
CA MET A 1 3.59 71.96 -11.36
C MET A 1 3.77 70.65 -11.49
N VAL A 2 4.30 70.10 -11.04
CA VAL A 2 4.58 68.90 -11.27
C VAL A 2 4.07 68.00 -10.44
N THR A 3 3.67 67.13 -10.77
CA THR A 3 3.05 66.30 -10.09
C THR A 3 3.61 65.13 -10.19
N LYS A 4 3.66 64.44 -9.41
CA LYS A 4 4.17 63.39 -9.38
C LYS A 4 3.49 62.38 -9.09
N ARG A 5 3.21 61.74 -9.54
CA ARG A 5 2.52 60.73 -9.36
C ARG A 5 3.14 59.59 -9.52
N TYR A 6 3.93 59.22 -9.06
CA TYR A 6 4.62 58.18 -9.39
C TYR A 6 4.51 57.17 -8.55
N PHE A 7 3.94 57.24 -7.75
CA PHE A 7 3.99 56.35 -6.83
C PHE A 7 3.28 55.28 -7.00
N GLU A 8 2.56 55.39 -7.62
CA GLU A 8 1.77 54.41 -7.89
C GLU A 8 2.30 53.24 -8.30
N THR A 9 3.36 53.23 -8.51
CA THR A 9 3.91 52.08 -8.78
C THR A 9 4.11 51.18 -7.72
N LEU A 10 3.51 51.14 -7.02
CA LEU A 10 3.39 50.27 -6.26
C LEU A 10 3.25 49.09 -6.59
N SER A 11 4.00 48.71 -6.66
CA SER A 11 4.21 47.76 -5.83
C SER A 11 3.08 46.89 -5.59
N THR A 12 2.65 46.51 -6.61
CA THR A 12 2.05 45.25 -6.64
C THR A 12 3.08 44.28 -6.43
N TRP A 13 3.58 44.30 -5.29
CA TRP A 13 4.26 43.18 -4.82
C TRP A 13 3.19 42.19 -4.52
N LEU A 14 2.82 41.62 -5.53
CA LEU A 14 2.30 40.33 -5.46
C LEU A 14 3.28 39.58 -4.67
N VAL A 15 2.95 39.48 -3.48
CA VAL A 15 3.40 38.39 -2.69
C VAL A 15 2.86 37.17 -3.38
N PHE A 16 3.65 36.70 -4.26
CA PHE A 16 3.54 35.33 -4.67
C PHE A 16 3.89 34.59 -3.39
N GLY A 17 2.91 34.48 -2.57
CA GLY A 17 2.96 33.52 -1.51
C GLY A 17 3.12 32.18 -2.22
N ALA A 18 4.33 31.71 -2.26
CA ALA A 18 4.56 30.34 -2.56
C ALA A 18 3.76 29.58 -1.56
N LEU A 19 2.64 29.10 -2.00
CA LEU A 19 1.89 28.13 -1.26
C LEU A 19 2.72 26.89 -1.33
N LEU A 20 3.64 26.81 -0.41
CA LEU A 20 4.27 25.55 -0.10
C LEU A 20 3.17 24.67 0.43
N THR A 21 2.49 24.05 -0.48
CA THR A 21 1.68 22.92 -0.11
C THR A 21 2.65 21.88 0.39
N SER A 22 2.81 21.88 1.67
CA SER A 22 3.47 20.78 2.33
C SER A 22 2.60 19.56 2.06
N PHE A 23 2.99 18.79 1.08
CA PHE A 23 2.50 17.46 0.97
C PHE A 23 3.02 16.71 2.18
N SER A 24 2.27 16.76 3.24
CA SER A 24 2.43 15.77 4.27
C SER A 24 2.14 14.45 3.62
N ALA A 25 3.17 13.69 3.33
CA ALA A 25 2.99 12.31 3.02
C ALA A 25 2.43 11.68 4.30
N ALA A 26 1.12 11.60 4.36
CA ALA A 26 0.48 10.83 5.41
C ALA A 26 0.96 9.39 5.21
N GLN A 27 1.71 8.89 6.17
CA GLN A 27 2.08 7.49 6.16
C GLN A 27 0.79 6.70 6.24
N ALA A 28 0.59 5.83 5.24
CA ALA A 28 -0.58 5.00 5.21
C ALA A 28 -0.60 4.15 6.47
N ALA A 29 -1.70 4.19 7.22
CA ALA A 29 -1.90 3.37 8.40
C ALA A 29 -2.05 1.88 8.06
N VAL A 30 -2.28 1.57 6.78
CA VAL A 30 -2.38 0.21 6.24
C VAL A 30 -1.39 0.05 5.10
N THR A 31 -0.53 -0.95 5.22
CA THR A 31 0.48 -1.26 4.20
C THR A 31 0.33 -2.71 3.75
N ALA A 32 0.30 -2.94 2.46
CA ALA A 32 0.28 -4.28 1.87
C ALA A 32 1.64 -4.60 1.25
N ARG A 33 2.08 -5.83 1.41
CA ARG A 33 3.28 -6.34 0.76
C ARG A 33 3.15 -7.82 0.45
N VAL A 34 3.89 -8.28 -0.53
CA VAL A 34 3.95 -9.70 -0.90
C VAL A 34 5.37 -10.20 -0.78
N ASP A 35 5.52 -11.50 -0.51
CA ASP A 35 6.83 -12.13 -0.44
C ASP A 35 7.48 -12.25 -1.83
N ARG A 36 6.68 -12.27 -2.89
CA ARG A 36 7.15 -12.29 -4.28
C ARG A 36 6.09 -11.71 -5.20
N ASN A 37 6.51 -11.07 -6.26
CA ASN A 37 5.61 -10.43 -7.23
C ASN A 37 5.54 -11.17 -8.58
N THR A 38 6.33 -12.23 -8.75
CA THR A 38 6.28 -13.12 -9.89
C THR A 38 6.10 -14.55 -9.38
N ILE A 39 5.03 -15.18 -9.82
CA ILE A 39 4.65 -16.53 -9.39
C ILE A 39 4.21 -17.36 -10.58
N GLU A 40 4.14 -18.67 -10.39
CA GLU A 40 3.53 -19.57 -11.34
C GLU A 40 2.08 -19.85 -10.97
N LEU A 41 1.28 -20.21 -11.97
CA LEU A 41 -0.08 -20.64 -11.71
C LEU A 41 -0.07 -21.87 -10.80
N ASN A 42 -0.94 -21.90 -9.82
CA ASN A 42 -1.01 -22.91 -8.75
C ASN A 42 0.12 -22.84 -7.71
N GLU A 43 0.96 -21.83 -7.80
CA GLU A 43 1.94 -21.56 -6.75
C GLU A 43 1.32 -20.64 -5.70
N SER A 44 1.50 -20.94 -4.44
CA SER A 44 1.03 -20.08 -3.36
C SER A 44 2.10 -19.06 -2.98
N PHE A 45 1.63 -17.89 -2.59
CA PHE A 45 2.46 -16.80 -2.10
C PHE A 45 1.78 -16.13 -0.92
N MET A 46 2.52 -15.29 -0.21
CA MET A 46 2.02 -14.67 1.02
C MET A 46 1.76 -13.19 0.81
N LEU A 47 0.56 -12.75 1.16
CA LEU A 47 0.20 -11.35 1.27
C LEU A 47 0.21 -10.97 2.75
N GLU A 48 0.92 -9.91 3.08
CA GLU A 48 0.91 -9.35 4.42
C GLU A 48 0.26 -7.97 4.42
N ILE A 49 -0.66 -7.79 5.33
CA ILE A 49 -1.30 -6.49 5.59
C ILE A 49 -0.84 -6.04 6.98
N VAL A 50 -0.07 -4.97 7.01
CA VAL A 50 0.41 -4.36 8.24
C VAL A 50 -0.50 -3.19 8.60
N VAL A 51 -1.05 -3.24 9.78
CA VAL A 51 -2.05 -2.28 10.25
C VAL A 51 -1.52 -1.62 11.53
N ASP A 52 -1.65 -0.30 11.60
CA ASP A 52 -1.39 0.42 12.82
C ASP A 52 -2.42 0.00 13.89
N THR A 53 -1.97 -0.20 15.13
CA THR A 53 -2.86 -0.71 16.16
C THR A 53 -3.91 0.27 16.64
N GLU A 54 -3.87 1.51 16.23
CA GLU A 54 -4.96 2.43 16.48
C GLU A 54 -6.24 2.00 15.74
N ILE A 55 -6.08 1.15 14.73
CA ILE A 55 -7.20 0.59 13.98
C ILE A 55 -7.47 -0.82 14.50
N ASP A 56 -8.58 -0.98 15.21
CA ASP A 56 -8.97 -2.27 15.77
C ASP A 56 -10.05 -2.93 14.90
N LEU A 57 -9.72 -3.11 13.63
CA LEU A 57 -10.59 -3.74 12.65
C LEU A 57 -9.79 -4.74 11.82
N GLU A 58 -10.48 -5.74 11.30
CA GLU A 58 -9.88 -6.72 10.40
C GLU A 58 -9.84 -6.20 8.95
N PRO A 59 -8.86 -6.64 8.16
CA PRO A 59 -8.83 -6.31 6.74
C PRO A 59 -10.02 -6.91 6.00
N ASP A 60 -10.60 -6.14 5.11
CA ASP A 60 -11.64 -6.63 4.21
C ASP A 60 -10.99 -7.24 2.98
N ILE A 61 -10.95 -8.57 2.93
CA ILE A 61 -10.31 -9.31 1.84
C ILE A 61 -11.31 -9.79 0.79
N SER A 62 -12.55 -9.32 0.83
CA SER A 62 -13.59 -9.79 -0.09
C SER A 62 -13.22 -9.62 -1.56
N ALA A 63 -12.57 -8.53 -1.92
CA ALA A 63 -12.16 -8.27 -3.30
C ALA A 63 -11.04 -9.20 -3.78
N LEU A 64 -10.28 -9.83 -2.88
CA LEU A 64 -9.22 -10.77 -3.25
C LEU A 64 -9.79 -12.04 -3.89
N HIS A 65 -10.99 -12.43 -3.52
CA HIS A 65 -11.60 -13.66 -4.00
C HIS A 65 -11.95 -13.64 -5.49
N GLU A 66 -11.90 -12.50 -6.12
CA GLU A 66 -12.17 -12.41 -7.56
C GLU A 66 -11.07 -13.09 -8.38
N ASP A 67 -9.81 -12.77 -8.10
CA ASP A 67 -8.67 -13.25 -8.87
C ASP A 67 -7.80 -14.26 -8.14
N PHE A 68 -8.02 -14.45 -6.83
CA PHE A 68 -7.19 -15.29 -6.00
C PHE A 68 -8.00 -16.25 -5.13
N TYR A 69 -7.43 -17.43 -4.90
CA TYR A 69 -7.88 -18.29 -3.82
C TYR A 69 -7.19 -17.84 -2.55
N VAL A 70 -7.94 -17.69 -1.49
CA VAL A 70 -7.42 -17.32 -0.18
C VAL A 70 -7.40 -18.56 0.70
N GLY A 71 -6.22 -18.97 1.12
CA GLY A 71 -6.03 -20.12 1.99
C GLY A 71 -5.92 -19.71 3.44
N GLN A 72 -4.89 -20.24 4.11
CA GLN A 72 -4.69 -19.99 5.53
C GLN A 72 -4.38 -18.53 5.81
N SER A 73 -4.81 -18.07 6.96
CA SER A 73 -4.49 -16.73 7.46
C SER A 73 -3.94 -16.83 8.88
N SER A 74 -3.09 -15.87 9.22
CA SER A 74 -2.56 -15.73 10.57
C SER A 74 -2.46 -14.26 10.94
N GLN A 75 -2.40 -14.00 12.22
CA GLN A 75 -2.28 -12.65 12.75
C GLN A 75 -1.13 -12.61 13.75
N LEU A 76 -0.32 -11.58 13.64
CA LEU A 76 0.79 -11.32 14.55
C LEU A 76 0.68 -9.88 15.05
N SER A 77 0.75 -9.71 16.36
CA SER A 77 0.84 -8.37 16.98
C SER A 77 2.28 -8.12 17.39
N ASN A 78 2.78 -6.97 17.03
CA ASN A 78 4.14 -6.55 17.33
C ASN A 78 4.13 -5.24 18.10
N THR A 79 4.95 -5.16 19.14
CA THR A 79 5.16 -3.95 19.93
C THR A 79 6.63 -3.60 19.88
N MET A 80 6.94 -2.37 19.49
CA MET A 80 8.30 -1.89 19.38
C MET A 80 8.46 -0.64 20.27
N ILE A 81 9.55 -0.58 21.00
CA ILE A 81 9.88 0.58 21.84
C ILE A 81 11.18 1.16 21.32
N ILE A 82 11.14 2.39 20.84
CA ILE A 82 12.30 3.11 20.34
C ILE A 82 12.35 4.45 21.04
N ASN A 83 13.45 4.72 21.75
CA ASN A 83 13.64 6.00 22.46
C ASN A 83 12.49 6.38 23.40
N GLY A 84 11.89 5.39 24.04
CA GLY A 84 10.76 5.60 24.94
C GLY A 84 9.40 5.72 24.24
N GLU A 85 9.36 5.75 22.93
CA GLU A 85 8.12 5.72 22.17
C GLU A 85 7.70 4.29 21.90
N ILE A 86 6.42 4.01 22.15
CA ILE A 86 5.83 2.70 21.93
C ILE A 86 5.09 2.73 20.61
N SER A 87 5.51 1.87 19.69
CA SER A 87 4.84 1.65 18.42
C SER A 87 4.26 0.23 18.40
N ARG A 88 3.02 0.11 18.02
CA ARG A 88 2.35 -1.18 17.92
C ARG A 88 1.82 -1.36 16.51
N SER A 89 1.95 -2.58 16.02
CA SER A 89 1.40 -2.94 14.72
C SER A 89 0.83 -4.34 14.76
N ARG A 90 -0.10 -4.60 13.87
CA ARG A 90 -0.70 -5.91 13.69
C ARG A 90 -0.50 -6.31 12.25
N THR A 91 0.02 -7.49 12.03
CA THR A 91 0.25 -8.03 10.69
C THR A 91 -0.71 -9.18 10.46
N TRP A 92 -1.47 -9.07 9.39
CA TRP A 92 -2.33 -10.12 8.89
C TRP A 92 -1.64 -10.75 7.70
N SER A 93 -1.48 -12.06 7.72
CA SER A 93 -0.85 -12.82 6.64
C SER A 93 -1.86 -13.74 6.00
N TYR A 94 -1.97 -13.68 4.67
CA TYR A 94 -2.90 -14.49 3.91
C TYR A 94 -2.13 -15.26 2.86
N GLN A 95 -2.36 -16.58 2.79
CA GLN A 95 -1.83 -17.40 1.73
C GLN A 95 -2.74 -17.28 0.51
N LEU A 96 -2.19 -16.86 -0.61
CA LEU A 96 -2.91 -16.63 -1.85
C LEU A 96 -2.41 -17.55 -2.97
N MET A 97 -3.29 -17.86 -3.89
CA MET A 97 -2.98 -18.56 -5.13
C MET A 97 -3.77 -17.92 -6.26
N ALA A 98 -3.09 -17.61 -7.37
CA ALA A 98 -3.76 -16.97 -8.50
C ALA A 98 -4.69 -17.92 -9.22
N LYS A 99 -5.84 -17.41 -9.70
CA LYS A 99 -6.81 -18.19 -10.45
C LYS A 99 -6.51 -18.27 -11.94
N ARG A 100 -5.69 -17.35 -12.45
CA ARG A 100 -5.36 -17.26 -13.88
C ARG A 100 -3.97 -16.68 -14.07
N THR A 101 -3.43 -16.88 -15.26
CA THR A 101 -2.14 -16.30 -15.66
C THR A 101 -2.31 -14.86 -16.14
N GLY A 102 -1.19 -14.14 -16.22
CA GLY A 102 -1.12 -12.77 -16.67
C GLY A 102 -0.77 -11.80 -15.55
N GLU A 103 -0.92 -10.53 -15.83
CA GLU A 103 -0.71 -9.51 -14.83
C GLU A 103 -1.98 -9.32 -14.03
N LEU A 104 -1.95 -9.68 -12.76
CA LEU A 104 -3.05 -9.52 -11.83
C LEU A 104 -2.76 -8.40 -10.86
N VAL A 105 -3.80 -7.80 -10.33
CA VAL A 105 -3.69 -6.75 -9.32
C VAL A 105 -4.33 -7.25 -8.03
N ILE A 106 -3.55 -7.21 -6.96
CA ILE A 106 -4.11 -7.32 -5.61
C ILE A 106 -4.75 -5.96 -5.31
N PRO A 107 -6.09 -5.90 -5.18
CA PRO A 107 -6.76 -4.63 -4.94
C PRO A 107 -6.37 -4.02 -3.61
N SER A 108 -6.65 -2.76 -3.44
CA SER A 108 -6.51 -2.11 -2.15
C SER A 108 -7.34 -2.84 -1.10
N VAL A 109 -6.74 -3.16 0.01
CA VAL A 109 -7.40 -3.84 1.12
C VAL A 109 -7.82 -2.79 2.14
N ALA A 110 -9.11 -2.69 2.38
CA ALA A 110 -9.66 -1.74 3.34
C ALA A 110 -9.59 -2.29 4.77
N VAL A 111 -9.18 -1.42 5.69
CA VAL A 111 -9.24 -1.68 7.12
C VAL A 111 -9.89 -0.46 7.76
N GLY A 112 -11.19 -0.55 8.00
CA GLY A 112 -11.97 0.60 8.41
C GLY A 112 -12.03 1.67 7.33
N SER A 113 -11.65 2.88 7.67
CA SER A 113 -11.61 4.00 6.73
C SER A 113 -10.27 4.10 5.96
N GLU A 114 -9.28 3.29 6.33
CA GLU A 114 -7.98 3.27 5.70
C GLU A 114 -7.89 2.11 4.71
N SER A 115 -7.01 2.20 3.75
CA SER A 115 -6.78 1.13 2.78
C SER A 115 -5.34 1.08 2.33
N SER A 116 -4.90 -0.12 1.96
CA SER A 116 -3.57 -0.34 1.40
C SER A 116 -3.51 0.09 -0.06
N GLN A 117 -2.29 0.17 -0.59
CA GLN A 117 -2.11 0.38 -2.02
C GLN A 117 -2.30 -0.93 -2.78
N PRO A 118 -2.77 -0.86 -4.03
CA PRO A 118 -2.84 -2.06 -4.87
C PRO A 118 -1.44 -2.54 -5.23
N LEU A 119 -1.29 -3.86 -5.41
CA LEU A 119 -0.02 -4.49 -5.79
C LEU A 119 -0.19 -5.25 -7.10
N ARG A 120 0.83 -5.24 -7.92
CA ARG A 120 0.86 -6.00 -9.17
C ARG A 120 1.58 -7.32 -9.00
N ILE A 121 0.95 -8.38 -9.50
CA ILE A 121 1.50 -9.74 -9.48
C ILE A 121 1.55 -10.25 -10.91
N ASN A 122 2.70 -10.77 -11.32
CA ASN A 122 2.86 -11.41 -12.60
C ASN A 122 2.75 -12.92 -12.45
N VAL A 123 1.74 -13.51 -13.03
CA VAL A 123 1.47 -14.94 -12.95
C VAL A 123 1.82 -15.61 -14.27
N ARG A 124 2.83 -16.47 -14.23
CA ARG A 124 3.28 -17.24 -15.40
C ARG A 124 2.60 -18.59 -15.44
N GLN A 125 2.58 -19.16 -16.63
CA GLN A 125 2.13 -20.53 -16.80
C GLN A 125 3.04 -21.46 -16.00
N ALA A 126 2.44 -22.38 -15.28
CA ALA A 126 3.22 -23.38 -14.53
C ALA A 126 4.06 -24.23 -15.48
N THR A 127 5.31 -24.44 -15.13
CA THR A 127 6.17 -25.33 -15.87
C THR A 127 5.87 -26.75 -15.44
N ASN A 128 5.33 -27.55 -16.33
CA ASN A 128 5.07 -28.97 -16.06
C ASN A 128 6.29 -29.86 -16.31
N ALA A 129 7.47 -29.31 -16.26
CA ALA A 129 8.67 -30.12 -16.37
C ALA A 129 8.84 -30.95 -15.10
N PRO A 130 8.93 -32.27 -15.20
CA PRO A 130 9.17 -33.10 -14.01
C PRO A 130 10.48 -32.71 -13.35
N PRO A 131 10.53 -32.68 -12.03
CA PRO A 131 11.78 -32.38 -11.34
C PRO A 131 12.83 -33.42 -11.70
N GLY A 132 13.97 -32.95 -12.19
CA GLY A 132 15.09 -33.88 -12.49
C GLY A 132 15.23 -34.23 -13.96
N GLU A 133 14.37 -33.81 -14.84
CA GLU A 133 14.64 -33.92 -16.27
C GLU A 133 15.40 -32.72 -16.75
N ALA A 134 16.54 -32.94 -17.19
CA ALA A 134 17.38 -31.92 -17.78
C ALA A 134 17.05 -31.71 -19.24
#